data_27c21483e0ed469029345c0fb09d4429
#
_entry.id   27c21483e0ed469029345c0fb09d4429
#
_cell.length_a   1.000
_cell.length_b   1.000
_cell.length_c   1.000
_cell.angle_alpha   90.00
_cell.angle_beta   90.00
_cell.angle_gamma   90.00
#
_symmetry.space_group_name_H-M   'P 1'
#
loop_
_entity.id
_entity.type
_entity.pdbx_description
1 polymer ?
#
loop_
_entity_poly.entity_id
_entity_poly.type
_entity_poly.pdbx_seq_one_letter_code
_entity_poly.pdbx_strand_id
1 'polypeptide(L)'
;SFKGVEKENLRSDKDGRISNKSFPEAFGVHNFNSFVTLDYSQPHLEIVTPTFQDNSELYGFLGGLHAYVEQNLEGDLLWNYSMPPKFKGKFIKLPPYGKSNKTKLAHLYRLGLRNRYGDKMQSTAGIHFNISFSESVIKELNTTKTDLYLGICRNFLRVFPLVLRLIGCSPVAHRSFIKDRELSIDLLKEDENYLPKSTSLRVSRLGYYSEEQDEKFITFNTLGEYLNLIKDYINIPNKKFSEISLDLKKQVNNGTIQMENELYNHIRPKGLFSTKARQYNQLKNDGIEYLEIRSIDLNPFTDIGISKLDLDFLELLITFCALSDSPPIDDEEAIVVKENIRRASEAGQDCSLINSSLEDSGESSIQDLTLQMLENMKDLAESLGWDASSLDLFDIYLQRNETPLSTQLIEELGNKSLLEFIIKQSQHTNKKIDPGLKSKFDLESNESHKKYLINQKEDNIDFESFLEGFRGEIK
;
A
#
# COMPACT_ATOMS: atom_id res chain seq x y z
N SER A 1 -1.02 -18.21 -10.78
CA SER A 1 -0.99 -16.75 -10.59
C SER A 1 0.39 -16.18 -10.87
N PHE A 2 0.47 -14.88 -11.20
CA PHE A 2 1.70 -14.11 -11.27
C PHE A 2 1.65 -13.05 -10.17
N LYS A 3 2.74 -12.89 -9.42
CA LYS A 3 2.80 -12.01 -8.26
C LYS A 3 4.02 -11.09 -8.33
N GLY A 4 3.86 -9.87 -7.82
CA GLY A 4 4.93 -8.90 -7.62
C GLY A 4 4.70 -8.10 -6.34
N VAL A 5 5.76 -7.49 -5.83
CA VAL A 5 5.73 -6.69 -4.61
C VAL A 5 6.30 -5.30 -4.88
N GLU A 6 5.59 -4.29 -4.41
CA GLU A 6 6.09 -2.93 -4.22
C GLU A 6 6.18 -2.69 -2.72
N LYS A 7 7.37 -2.42 -2.23
CA LYS A 7 7.62 -2.28 -0.80
C LYS A 7 8.14 -0.89 -0.49
N GLU A 8 7.37 -0.16 0.28
CA GLU A 8 7.74 1.18 0.74
C GLU A 8 8.55 1.09 2.05
N ASN A 9 9.57 1.90 2.19
CA ASN A 9 10.30 2.09 3.44
C ASN A 9 10.79 3.52 3.57
N LEU A 10 10.64 4.09 4.75
CA LEU A 10 11.34 5.32 5.08
C LEU A 10 12.80 5.04 5.43
N ARG A 11 13.67 6.00 5.15
CA ARG A 11 15.04 5.99 5.68
C ARG A 11 15.10 6.78 6.99
N SER A 12 15.79 6.25 7.97
CA SER A 12 16.11 6.95 9.21
C SER A 12 17.60 7.10 9.42
N ASP A 13 18.00 8.07 10.21
CA ASP A 13 19.33 8.08 10.79
C ASP A 13 19.43 7.01 11.91
N LYS A 14 20.63 6.84 12.45
CA LYS A 14 20.91 5.87 13.53
C LYS A 14 20.16 6.16 14.85
N ASP A 15 19.62 7.37 15.00
CA ASP A 15 18.85 7.79 16.17
C ASP A 15 17.33 7.65 15.95
N GLY A 16 16.90 6.99 14.87
CA GLY A 16 15.50 6.77 14.52
C GLY A 16 14.75 8.03 14.08
N ARG A 17 15.46 9.03 13.52
CA ARG A 17 14.85 10.23 12.96
C ARG A 17 14.79 10.12 11.44
N ILE A 18 13.75 10.66 10.82
CA ILE A 18 13.63 10.71 9.36
C ILE A 18 14.89 11.31 8.75
N SER A 19 15.46 10.61 7.76
CA SER A 19 16.65 11.05 7.05
C SER A 19 16.39 12.35 6.24
N ASN A 20 17.38 13.23 6.21
CA ASN A 20 17.38 14.41 5.36
C ASN A 20 18.29 14.26 4.14
N LYS A 21 18.91 13.10 3.96
CA LYS A 21 19.78 12.84 2.81
C LYS A 21 18.98 12.72 1.52
N SER A 22 19.61 13.04 0.44
CA SER A 22 19.06 12.86 -0.90
C SER A 22 18.94 11.35 -1.24
N PHE A 23 18.24 11.02 -2.31
CA PHE A 23 18.21 9.69 -2.88
C PHE A 23 19.66 9.25 -3.18
N PRO A 24 20.06 8.03 -2.76
CA PRO A 24 21.43 7.57 -2.95
C PRO A 24 21.81 7.44 -4.43
N GLU A 25 23.00 7.95 -4.80
CA GLU A 25 23.51 7.91 -6.17
C GLU A 25 23.68 6.47 -6.71
N ALA A 26 23.93 5.53 -5.84
CA ALA A 26 24.05 4.10 -6.19
C ALA A 26 22.80 3.54 -6.89
N PHE A 27 21.63 4.13 -6.68
CA PHE A 27 20.38 3.71 -7.33
C PHE A 27 20.09 4.49 -8.62
N GLY A 28 20.97 5.37 -9.07
CA GLY A 28 20.79 6.15 -10.29
C GLY A 28 19.69 7.22 -10.16
N VAL A 29 18.74 7.24 -11.10
CA VAL A 29 17.67 8.25 -11.14
C VAL A 29 16.33 7.62 -10.79
N HIS A 30 15.75 7.97 -9.65
CA HIS A 30 14.58 7.32 -9.05
C HIS A 30 13.37 7.17 -9.99
N ASN A 31 13.06 8.15 -10.84
CA ASN A 31 11.90 8.07 -11.76
C ASN A 31 12.14 7.15 -12.97
N PHE A 32 13.34 6.61 -13.13
CA PHE A 32 13.77 5.81 -14.28
C PHE A 32 14.41 4.47 -13.89
N ASN A 33 14.59 4.22 -12.59
CA ASN A 33 15.00 2.92 -12.07
C ASN A 33 13.75 2.06 -11.83
N SER A 34 13.77 0.84 -12.36
CA SER A 34 12.62 -0.08 -12.29
C SER A 34 12.54 -0.85 -10.96
N PHE A 35 13.58 -0.84 -10.14
CA PHE A 35 13.67 -1.60 -8.90
C PHE A 35 13.69 -0.75 -7.64
N VAL A 36 14.29 0.45 -7.69
CA VAL A 36 14.39 1.35 -6.55
C VAL A 36 13.97 2.74 -6.97
N THR A 37 12.88 3.20 -6.43
CA THR A 37 12.31 4.52 -6.72
C THR A 37 11.95 5.27 -5.44
N LEU A 38 11.24 6.38 -5.56
CA LEU A 38 10.68 7.15 -4.47
C LEU A 38 9.17 7.19 -4.58
N ASP A 39 8.49 6.86 -3.50
CA ASP A 39 7.06 7.11 -3.40
C ASP A 39 6.80 8.62 -3.26
N TYR A 40 6.83 9.16 -2.05
CA TYR A 40 6.44 10.55 -1.79
C TYR A 40 7.64 11.50 -1.67
N SER A 41 8.64 11.15 -0.89
CA SER A 41 9.70 12.05 -0.46
C SER A 41 11.09 11.44 -0.59
N GLN A 42 12.15 12.24 -0.47
CA GLN A 42 13.55 11.76 -0.55
C GLN A 42 13.85 10.58 0.40
N PRO A 43 13.41 10.59 1.66
CA PRO A 43 13.61 9.43 2.53
C PRO A 43 12.64 8.27 2.28
N HIS A 44 11.61 8.41 1.44
CA HIS A 44 10.59 7.40 1.23
C HIS A 44 10.90 6.56 0.00
N LEU A 45 11.71 5.52 0.21
CA LEU A 45 12.07 4.58 -0.85
C LEU A 45 10.93 3.63 -1.16
N GLU A 46 10.81 3.26 -2.42
CA GLU A 46 9.94 2.21 -2.92
C GLU A 46 10.77 1.18 -3.67
N ILE A 47 10.67 -0.07 -3.24
CA ILE A 47 11.40 -1.23 -3.77
C ILE A 47 10.41 -2.07 -4.57
N VAL A 48 10.66 -2.25 -5.87
CA VAL A 48 9.74 -2.89 -6.82
C VAL A 48 10.34 -4.16 -7.39
N THR A 49 9.62 -5.28 -7.33
CA THR A 49 10.04 -6.54 -7.95
C THR A 49 9.44 -6.71 -9.34
N PRO A 50 10.07 -7.52 -10.21
CA PRO A 50 9.37 -8.13 -11.33
C PRO A 50 8.27 -9.07 -10.84
N THR A 51 7.48 -9.60 -11.77
CA THR A 51 6.48 -10.64 -11.48
C THR A 51 7.10 -12.04 -11.47
N PHE A 52 6.63 -12.89 -10.54
CA PHE A 52 7.02 -14.28 -10.37
C PHE A 52 5.79 -15.19 -10.25
N GLN A 53 5.93 -16.45 -10.61
CA GLN A 53 4.91 -17.47 -10.35
C GLN A 53 5.13 -18.18 -9.01
N ASP A 54 6.37 -18.28 -8.59
CA ASP A 54 6.79 -18.92 -7.34
C ASP A 54 7.08 -17.89 -6.25
N ASN A 55 6.51 -18.06 -5.06
CA ASN A 55 6.69 -17.14 -3.93
C ASN A 55 8.10 -17.23 -3.31
N SER A 56 8.80 -18.37 -3.45
CA SER A 56 10.19 -18.47 -2.97
C SER A 56 11.13 -17.65 -3.86
N GLU A 57 10.90 -17.66 -5.18
CA GLU A 57 11.65 -16.82 -6.12
C GLU A 57 11.36 -15.33 -5.88
N LEU A 58 10.08 -14.96 -5.70
CA LEU A 58 9.68 -13.59 -5.37
C LEU A 58 10.33 -13.12 -4.07
N TYR A 59 10.24 -13.91 -3.02
CA TYR A 59 10.82 -13.60 -1.71
C TYR A 59 12.35 -13.50 -1.77
N GLY A 60 12.99 -14.42 -2.51
CA GLY A 60 14.45 -14.40 -2.72
C GLY A 60 14.91 -13.14 -3.46
N PHE A 61 14.20 -12.75 -4.52
CA PHE A 61 14.49 -11.52 -5.25
C PHE A 61 14.29 -10.27 -4.39
N LEU A 62 13.17 -10.18 -3.67
CA LEU A 62 12.87 -9.07 -2.76
C LEU A 62 13.93 -8.96 -1.66
N GLY A 63 14.36 -10.10 -1.08
CA GLY A 63 15.42 -10.14 -0.07
C GLY A 63 16.77 -9.67 -0.61
N GLY A 64 17.13 -10.08 -1.83
CA GLY A 64 18.34 -9.61 -2.49
C GLY A 64 18.32 -8.11 -2.79
N LEU A 65 17.16 -7.60 -3.25
CA LEU A 65 16.99 -6.18 -3.52
C LEU A 65 16.98 -5.34 -2.24
N HIS A 66 16.35 -5.82 -1.18
CA HIS A 66 16.38 -5.18 0.14
C HIS A 66 17.82 -5.07 0.66
N ALA A 67 18.61 -6.17 0.60
CA ALA A 67 20.00 -6.17 1.01
C ALA A 67 20.87 -5.22 0.15
N TYR A 68 20.60 -5.14 -1.17
CA TYR A 68 21.27 -4.18 -2.05
C TYR A 68 20.98 -2.73 -1.63
N VAL A 69 19.72 -2.43 -1.33
CA VAL A 69 19.35 -1.10 -0.85
C VAL A 69 20.05 -0.77 0.45
N GLU A 70 20.00 -1.64 1.45
CA GLU A 70 20.65 -1.40 2.75
C GLU A 70 22.15 -1.14 2.65
N GLN A 71 22.86 -1.89 1.80
CA GLN A 71 24.30 -1.73 1.62
C GLN A 71 24.68 -0.39 0.97
N ASN A 72 23.74 0.31 0.36
CA ASN A 72 23.96 1.57 -0.36
C ASN A 72 23.27 2.79 0.29
N LEU A 73 22.83 2.68 1.55
CA LEU A 73 22.15 3.80 2.25
C LEU A 73 23.08 4.83 2.90
N GLU A 74 24.40 4.71 2.73
CA GLU A 74 25.36 5.69 3.24
C GLU A 74 25.22 5.97 4.76
N GLY A 75 24.94 4.92 5.53
CA GLY A 75 24.81 4.97 6.98
C GLY A 75 23.41 5.36 7.50
N ASP A 76 22.41 5.50 6.64
CA ASP A 76 21.00 5.48 7.03
C ASP A 76 20.54 4.03 7.27
N LEU A 77 19.42 3.87 7.97
CA LEU A 77 18.72 2.61 8.15
C LEU A 77 17.48 2.56 7.25
N LEU A 78 17.17 1.41 6.72
CA LEU A 78 15.88 1.15 6.08
C LEU A 78 14.86 0.83 7.17
N TRP A 79 13.97 1.78 7.45
CA TRP A 79 13.03 1.72 8.57
C TRP A 79 11.98 0.63 8.34
N ASN A 80 12.10 -0.50 9.03
CA ASN A 80 11.27 -1.67 8.81
C ASN A 80 9.97 -1.64 9.64
N TYR A 81 9.20 -0.56 9.50
CA TYR A 81 7.93 -0.36 10.20
C TYR A 81 7.02 0.61 9.45
N SER A 82 5.71 0.35 9.47
CA SER A 82 4.74 1.13 8.68
C SER A 82 4.51 2.55 9.19
N MET A 83 4.58 2.77 10.50
CA MET A 83 4.53 4.12 11.03
C MET A 83 5.90 4.78 10.97
N PRO A 84 5.97 6.07 10.62
CA PRO A 84 7.24 6.72 10.32
C PRO A 84 8.18 6.85 11.53
N PRO A 85 9.49 6.98 11.27
CA PRO A 85 10.47 7.40 12.26
C PRO A 85 10.12 8.78 12.84
N LYS A 86 10.85 9.21 13.84
CA LYS A 86 10.67 10.54 14.47
C LYS A 86 10.89 11.68 13.47
N PHE A 87 9.90 12.58 13.38
CA PHE A 87 10.02 13.80 12.57
C PHE A 87 10.97 14.82 13.20
N LYS A 88 11.83 15.44 12.38
CA LYS A 88 12.76 16.52 12.80
C LYS A 88 12.15 17.91 12.64
N GLY A 89 11.09 18.06 11.87
CA GLY A 89 10.48 19.35 11.54
C GLY A 89 9.11 19.18 10.90
N LYS A 90 8.57 20.27 10.36
CA LYS A 90 7.24 20.30 9.74
C LYS A 90 7.24 19.68 8.33
N PHE A 91 8.33 19.84 7.58
CA PHE A 91 8.41 19.43 6.18
C PHE A 91 9.50 18.40 5.94
N ILE A 92 9.18 17.43 5.06
CA ILE A 92 10.12 16.44 4.55
C ILE A 92 10.62 16.89 3.19
N LYS A 93 11.89 16.63 2.87
CA LYS A 93 12.48 17.00 1.59
C LYS A 93 11.83 16.21 0.45
N LEU A 94 11.15 16.92 -0.46
CA LEU A 94 10.66 16.35 -1.70
C LEU A 94 11.81 16.15 -2.70
N PRO A 95 11.70 15.16 -3.61
CA PRO A 95 12.75 14.95 -4.61
C PRO A 95 12.88 16.15 -5.57
N PRO A 96 14.10 16.50 -6.01
CA PRO A 96 14.26 17.40 -7.13
C PRO A 96 13.84 16.69 -8.41
N TYR A 97 13.09 17.37 -9.24
CA TYR A 97 12.66 16.82 -10.53
C TYR A 97 13.43 17.48 -11.67
N GLY A 98 13.60 16.69 -12.74
CA GLY A 98 14.26 17.13 -13.95
C GLY A 98 13.46 18.19 -14.73
N LYS A 99 13.90 18.46 -15.95
CA LYS A 99 13.32 19.51 -16.80
C LYS A 99 12.08 19.06 -17.56
N SER A 100 11.87 17.74 -17.71
CA SER A 100 10.77 17.20 -18.49
C SER A 100 9.40 17.45 -17.86
N ASN A 101 8.38 17.60 -18.69
CA ASN A 101 7.01 17.88 -18.25
C ASN A 101 6.45 16.77 -17.35
N LYS A 102 6.78 15.49 -17.62
CA LYS A 102 6.41 14.37 -16.75
C LYS A 102 6.99 14.49 -15.35
N THR A 103 8.27 14.87 -15.24
CA THR A 103 8.91 15.04 -13.94
C THR A 103 8.40 16.28 -13.20
N LYS A 104 8.08 17.36 -13.92
CA LYS A 104 7.41 18.54 -13.35
C LYS A 104 6.01 18.21 -12.83
N LEU A 105 5.23 17.41 -13.58
CA LEU A 105 3.92 16.93 -13.15
C LEU A 105 4.03 16.08 -11.87
N ALA A 106 4.97 15.15 -11.80
CA ALA A 106 5.22 14.33 -10.63
C ALA A 106 5.58 15.19 -9.40
N HIS A 107 6.32 16.28 -9.59
CA HIS A 107 6.62 17.25 -8.53
C HIS A 107 5.37 18.01 -8.09
N LEU A 108 4.63 18.57 -9.03
CA LEU A 108 3.40 19.32 -8.75
C LEU A 108 2.37 18.42 -8.01
N TYR A 109 2.25 17.18 -8.41
CA TYR A 109 1.43 16.18 -7.73
C TYR A 109 1.81 16.03 -6.25
N ARG A 110 3.11 15.84 -5.95
CA ARG A 110 3.59 15.69 -4.56
C ARG A 110 3.45 16.99 -3.75
N LEU A 111 3.63 18.15 -4.38
CA LEU A 111 3.30 19.43 -3.75
C LEU A 111 1.80 19.53 -3.43
N GLY A 112 0.94 19.04 -4.32
CA GLY A 112 -0.49 18.96 -4.07
C GLY A 112 -0.82 18.05 -2.88
N LEU A 113 -0.22 16.86 -2.78
CA LEU A 113 -0.37 15.97 -1.63
C LEU A 113 0.02 16.67 -0.32
N ARG A 114 1.17 17.38 -0.31
CA ARG A 114 1.61 18.18 0.85
C ARG A 114 0.60 19.24 1.25
N ASN A 115 0.09 19.98 0.27
CA ASN A 115 -0.83 21.09 0.53
C ASN A 115 -2.23 20.63 0.95
N ARG A 116 -2.63 19.43 0.52
CA ARG A 116 -3.93 18.81 0.84
C ARG A 116 -3.93 18.10 2.19
N TYR A 117 -2.91 17.28 2.43
CA TYR A 117 -2.90 16.31 3.52
C TYR A 117 -1.73 16.50 4.50
N GLY A 118 -0.69 17.22 4.07
CA GLY A 118 0.55 17.35 4.85
C GLY A 118 1.52 16.18 4.68
N ASP A 119 2.78 16.42 5.00
CA ASP A 119 3.87 15.44 4.85
C ASP A 119 3.73 14.21 5.78
N LYS A 120 3.12 14.39 6.96
CA LYS A 120 3.02 13.30 7.93
C LYS A 120 2.16 12.14 7.43
N MET A 121 0.98 12.44 6.90
CA MET A 121 0.08 11.43 6.35
C MET A 121 0.74 10.66 5.20
N GLN A 122 1.48 11.33 4.33
CA GLN A 122 2.21 10.75 3.21
C GLN A 122 3.48 9.98 3.61
N SER A 123 3.79 9.89 4.89
CA SER A 123 5.02 9.25 5.40
C SER A 123 4.77 7.92 6.08
N THR A 124 3.59 7.35 5.96
CA THR A 124 3.38 5.95 6.30
C THR A 124 3.89 5.07 5.16
N ALA A 125 4.37 3.88 5.48
CA ALA A 125 4.93 2.93 4.53
C ALA A 125 4.19 1.58 4.61
N GLY A 126 4.13 0.85 3.53
CA GLY A 126 3.47 -0.44 3.47
C GLY A 126 4.00 -1.32 2.35
N ILE A 127 3.30 -2.40 2.13
CA ILE A 127 3.57 -3.34 1.05
C ILE A 127 2.36 -3.37 0.12
N HIS A 128 2.61 -3.24 -1.17
CA HIS A 128 1.64 -3.54 -2.21
C HIS A 128 1.94 -4.93 -2.76
N PHE A 129 0.93 -5.77 -2.74
CA PHE A 129 0.99 -7.10 -3.33
C PHE A 129 0.19 -7.12 -4.62
N ASN A 130 0.88 -7.28 -5.74
CA ASN A 130 0.30 -7.32 -7.07
C ASN A 130 0.07 -8.77 -7.47
N ILE A 131 -1.14 -9.09 -7.97
CA ILE A 131 -1.49 -10.45 -8.38
C ILE A 131 -2.35 -10.45 -9.63
N SER A 132 -2.06 -11.40 -10.54
CA SER A 132 -2.89 -11.70 -11.71
C SER A 132 -3.02 -13.19 -11.94
N PHE A 133 -4.10 -13.60 -12.60
CA PHE A 133 -4.36 -14.97 -13.00
C PHE A 133 -4.10 -15.16 -14.50
N SER A 134 -3.67 -16.37 -14.88
CA SER A 134 -3.49 -16.71 -16.30
C SER A 134 -4.85 -16.80 -17.02
N GLU A 135 -4.84 -16.57 -18.32
CA GLU A 135 -6.03 -16.69 -19.17
C GLU A 135 -6.66 -18.09 -19.09
N SER A 136 -5.85 -19.15 -18.87
CA SER A 136 -6.35 -20.51 -18.69
C SER A 136 -7.22 -20.64 -17.44
N VAL A 137 -6.79 -20.07 -16.31
CA VAL A 137 -7.56 -20.09 -15.05
C VAL A 137 -8.87 -19.31 -15.21
N ILE A 138 -8.82 -18.12 -15.81
CA ILE A 138 -10.01 -17.29 -16.03
C ILE A 138 -11.03 -18.02 -16.90
N LYS A 139 -10.57 -18.71 -17.94
CA LYS A 139 -11.41 -19.52 -18.83
C LYS A 139 -12.02 -20.73 -18.11
N GLU A 140 -11.27 -21.41 -17.24
CA GLU A 140 -11.76 -22.52 -16.45
C GLU A 140 -12.88 -22.08 -15.47
N LEU A 141 -12.76 -20.87 -14.92
CA LEU A 141 -13.78 -20.25 -14.05
C LEU A 141 -15.03 -19.79 -14.82
N ASN A 142 -15.03 -19.88 -16.15
CA ASN A 142 -16.14 -19.48 -17.01
C ASN A 142 -16.65 -18.05 -16.75
N THR A 143 -15.73 -17.12 -16.54
CA THR A 143 -16.01 -15.71 -16.25
C THR A 143 -15.19 -14.80 -17.15
N THR A 144 -15.49 -13.50 -17.15
CA THR A 144 -14.62 -12.49 -17.79
C THR A 144 -13.52 -12.07 -16.82
N LYS A 145 -12.38 -11.61 -17.35
CA LYS A 145 -11.28 -11.08 -16.54
C LYS A 145 -11.73 -9.94 -15.63
N THR A 146 -12.53 -9.02 -16.17
CA THR A 146 -13.06 -7.86 -15.44
C THR A 146 -14.00 -8.30 -14.32
N ASP A 147 -14.95 -9.20 -14.58
CA ASP A 147 -15.91 -9.66 -13.55
C ASP A 147 -15.21 -10.42 -12.44
N LEU A 148 -14.23 -11.28 -12.78
CA LEU A 148 -13.40 -11.98 -11.79
C LEU A 148 -12.70 -11.00 -10.86
N TYR A 149 -11.98 -10.03 -11.40
CA TYR A 149 -11.22 -9.08 -10.60
C TYR A 149 -12.09 -8.15 -9.77
N LEU A 150 -13.24 -7.71 -10.28
CA LEU A 150 -14.19 -6.94 -9.49
C LEU A 150 -14.82 -7.79 -8.38
N GLY A 151 -15.11 -9.06 -8.65
CA GLY A 151 -15.57 -10.02 -7.65
C GLY A 151 -14.55 -10.18 -6.52
N ILE A 152 -13.28 -10.36 -6.87
CA ILE A 152 -12.20 -10.43 -5.88
C ILE A 152 -12.13 -9.15 -5.06
N CYS A 153 -12.24 -7.96 -5.67
CA CYS A 153 -12.22 -6.70 -4.93
C CYS A 153 -13.34 -6.63 -3.88
N ARG A 154 -14.58 -7.01 -4.23
CA ARG A 154 -15.71 -7.02 -3.29
C ARG A 154 -15.46 -8.00 -2.14
N ASN A 155 -15.07 -9.23 -2.45
CA ASN A 155 -14.81 -10.25 -1.45
C ASN A 155 -13.62 -9.87 -0.55
N PHE A 156 -12.57 -9.29 -1.12
CA PHE A 156 -11.44 -8.78 -0.34
C PHE A 156 -11.89 -7.71 0.67
N LEU A 157 -12.74 -6.76 0.27
CA LEU A 157 -13.25 -5.73 1.19
C LEU A 157 -14.05 -6.34 2.35
N ARG A 158 -14.84 -7.40 2.10
CA ARG A 158 -15.62 -8.11 3.12
C ARG A 158 -14.74 -8.80 4.15
N VAL A 159 -13.64 -9.44 3.71
CA VAL A 159 -12.72 -10.17 4.59
C VAL A 159 -11.57 -9.31 5.12
N PHE A 160 -11.37 -8.12 4.61
CA PHE A 160 -10.23 -7.28 4.98
C PHE A 160 -10.16 -6.93 6.48
N PRO A 161 -11.26 -6.73 7.23
CA PRO A 161 -11.22 -6.62 8.69
C PRO A 161 -10.51 -7.81 9.36
N LEU A 162 -10.75 -9.03 8.88
CA LEU A 162 -10.15 -10.26 9.40
C LEU A 162 -8.67 -10.36 9.03
N VAL A 163 -8.33 -9.93 7.81
CA VAL A 163 -6.94 -9.83 7.35
C VAL A 163 -6.14 -8.84 8.21
N LEU A 164 -6.73 -7.70 8.58
CA LEU A 164 -6.09 -6.72 9.47
C LEU A 164 -5.75 -7.33 10.85
N ARG A 165 -6.60 -8.20 11.39
CA ARG A 165 -6.30 -8.91 12.63
C ARG A 165 -5.04 -9.78 12.51
N LEU A 166 -4.85 -10.42 11.37
CA LEU A 166 -3.78 -11.40 11.14
C LEU A 166 -2.44 -10.79 10.73
N ILE A 167 -2.46 -9.70 9.96
CA ILE A 167 -1.25 -9.09 9.38
C ILE A 167 -1.06 -7.62 9.75
N GLY A 168 -2.03 -6.97 10.39
CA GLY A 168 -1.87 -5.62 10.90
C GLY A 168 -0.82 -5.60 12.01
N CYS A 169 0.21 -4.76 11.85
CA CYS A 169 1.37 -4.74 12.74
C CYS A 169 1.89 -3.32 12.98
N SER A 170 0.99 -2.32 13.01
CA SER A 170 1.38 -0.94 13.26
C SER A 170 0.49 -0.23 14.29
N PRO A 171 0.34 -0.81 15.51
CA PRO A 171 -0.51 -0.24 16.56
C PRO A 171 0.11 0.97 17.26
N VAL A 172 1.37 1.28 17.01
CA VAL A 172 2.16 2.29 17.73
C VAL A 172 2.71 3.31 16.76
N ALA A 173 2.64 4.60 17.09
CA ALA A 173 3.28 5.67 16.35
C ALA A 173 4.07 6.57 17.29
N HIS A 174 5.21 7.09 16.84
CA HIS A 174 5.93 8.10 17.60
C HIS A 174 5.09 9.38 17.68
N ARG A 175 4.98 10.00 18.86
CA ARG A 175 4.15 11.21 19.09
C ARG A 175 4.37 12.36 18.11
N SER A 176 5.56 12.46 17.50
CA SER A 176 5.83 13.47 16.46
C SER A 176 4.98 13.29 15.21
N PHE A 177 4.48 12.09 14.93
CA PHE A 177 3.53 11.83 13.85
C PHE A 177 2.15 12.42 14.19
N ILE A 178 1.71 12.25 15.44
CA ILE A 178 0.38 12.62 15.90
C ILE A 178 0.30 14.11 16.24
N LYS A 179 1.37 14.67 16.82
CA LYS A 179 1.44 16.07 17.22
C LYS A 179 1.10 17.01 16.06
N ASP A 180 0.30 18.01 16.34
CA ASP A 180 -0.14 19.06 15.38
C ASP A 180 -1.05 18.54 14.24
N ARG A 181 -1.62 17.33 14.38
CA ARG A 181 -2.70 16.88 13.51
C ARG A 181 -4.04 17.20 14.17
N GLU A 182 -4.94 17.83 13.44
CA GLU A 182 -6.34 17.96 13.83
C GLU A 182 -7.01 16.59 13.67
N LEU A 183 -6.99 15.81 14.73
CA LEU A 183 -7.59 14.49 14.77
C LEU A 183 -8.84 14.55 15.62
N SER A 184 -10.00 14.42 15.00
CA SER A 184 -11.31 14.30 15.65
C SER A 184 -11.51 12.94 16.34
N ILE A 185 -10.45 12.31 16.84
CA ILE A 185 -10.48 10.98 17.39
C ILE A 185 -10.15 11.02 18.87
N ASP A 186 -11.12 10.69 19.69
CA ASP A 186 -11.00 10.55 21.16
C ASP A 186 -10.06 9.43 21.64
N LEU A 187 -9.44 8.71 20.73
CA LEU A 187 -8.66 7.50 21.02
C LEU A 187 -7.26 7.76 21.60
N LEU A 188 -6.78 9.01 21.60
CA LEU A 188 -5.42 9.38 22.04
C LEU A 188 -5.35 9.80 23.51
N LYS A 189 -6.33 9.46 24.33
CA LYS A 189 -6.48 10.03 25.66
C LYS A 189 -5.42 9.62 26.69
N GLU A 190 -4.72 8.51 26.51
CA GLU A 190 -3.94 7.94 27.60
C GLU A 190 -2.45 7.76 27.33
N ASP A 191 -1.99 7.64 26.09
CA ASP A 191 -0.57 7.44 25.85
C ASP A 191 -0.07 8.15 24.60
N GLU A 192 1.11 8.71 24.68
CA GLU A 192 1.67 9.55 23.63
C GLU A 192 2.08 8.79 22.37
N ASN A 193 2.08 7.44 22.39
CA ASN A 193 2.74 6.63 21.38
C ASN A 193 1.87 5.54 20.75
N TYR A 194 0.76 5.08 21.31
CA TYR A 194 0.04 3.93 20.77
C TYR A 194 -1.47 3.90 21.05
N LEU A 195 -2.19 3.12 20.26
CA LEU A 195 -3.56 2.68 20.54
C LEU A 195 -3.50 1.21 20.97
N PRO A 196 -3.77 0.87 22.24
CA PRO A 196 -3.51 -0.45 22.79
C PRO A 196 -4.21 -1.61 22.06
N LYS A 197 -5.36 -1.34 21.41
CA LYS A 197 -6.19 -2.34 20.74
C LYS A 197 -6.15 -2.26 19.20
N SER A 198 -5.43 -1.29 18.64
CA SER A 198 -5.29 -1.12 17.20
C SER A 198 -4.49 -2.26 16.59
N THR A 199 -4.88 -2.69 15.40
CA THR A 199 -4.07 -3.57 14.56
C THR A 199 -3.15 -2.78 13.64
N SER A 200 -3.66 -1.68 13.05
CA SER A 200 -2.92 -0.87 12.11
C SER A 200 -3.33 0.60 12.17
N LEU A 201 -2.48 1.43 12.77
CA LEU A 201 -2.64 2.89 12.70
C LEU A 201 -2.51 3.42 11.27
N ARG A 202 -1.73 2.75 10.42
CA ARG A 202 -1.58 3.12 9.02
C ARG A 202 -2.91 3.07 8.26
N VAL A 203 -3.72 2.04 8.52
CA VAL A 203 -5.03 1.83 7.87
C VAL A 203 -6.14 2.63 8.56
N SER A 204 -5.97 2.99 9.83
CA SER A 204 -6.96 3.75 10.60
C SER A 204 -7.09 5.19 10.09
N ARG A 205 -8.12 5.90 10.61
CA ARG A 205 -8.32 7.34 10.38
C ARG A 205 -7.12 8.22 10.83
N LEU A 206 -6.22 7.69 11.64
CA LEU A 206 -4.98 8.34 12.06
C LEU A 206 -3.86 8.25 11.01
N GLY A 207 -3.94 7.28 10.10
CA GLY A 207 -2.90 6.95 9.13
C GLY A 207 -3.11 7.55 7.75
N TYR A 208 -3.08 6.68 6.76
CA TYR A 208 -3.21 7.00 5.34
C TYR A 208 -4.69 7.11 4.93
N TYR A 209 -5.32 8.23 5.29
CA TYR A 209 -6.76 8.42 5.22
C TYR A 209 -7.14 9.84 4.74
N SER A 210 -8.23 9.95 3.98
CA SER A 210 -8.82 11.22 3.53
C SER A 210 -10.33 11.22 3.75
N GLU A 211 -10.82 12.16 4.56
CA GLU A 211 -12.26 12.35 4.78
C GLU A 211 -13.01 12.66 3.47
N GLU A 212 -12.39 13.43 2.59
CA GLU A 212 -12.99 13.84 1.32
C GLU A 212 -13.20 12.66 0.36
N GLN A 213 -12.33 11.65 0.42
CA GLN A 213 -12.48 10.43 -0.37
C GLN A 213 -13.40 9.42 0.29
N ASP A 214 -13.52 9.48 1.61
CA ASP A 214 -14.34 8.59 2.42
C ASP A 214 -15.84 8.90 2.37
N GLU A 215 -16.26 10.02 1.74
CA GLU A 215 -17.66 10.35 1.51
C GLU A 215 -18.40 9.33 0.64
N LYS A 216 -17.71 8.69 -0.30
CA LYS A 216 -18.26 7.64 -1.17
C LYS A 216 -17.50 6.35 -1.04
N PHE A 217 -18.18 5.27 -0.73
CA PHE A 217 -17.60 3.93 -0.72
C PHE A 217 -17.44 3.38 -2.14
N ILE A 218 -16.33 2.67 -2.39
CA ILE A 218 -16.05 2.05 -3.69
C ILE A 218 -16.55 0.61 -3.63
N THR A 219 -17.67 0.33 -4.27
CA THR A 219 -18.34 -0.99 -4.23
C THR A 219 -17.72 -2.03 -5.14
N PHE A 220 -17.01 -1.61 -6.18
CA PHE A 220 -16.51 -2.50 -7.25
C PHE A 220 -17.60 -3.36 -7.92
N ASN A 221 -18.85 -2.86 -7.97
CA ASN A 221 -19.94 -3.61 -8.59
C ASN A 221 -19.79 -3.69 -10.10
N THR A 222 -19.39 -2.60 -10.73
CA THR A 222 -19.08 -2.57 -12.16
C THR A 222 -17.83 -1.73 -12.45
N LEU A 223 -17.11 -2.05 -13.52
CA LEU A 223 -15.99 -1.22 -13.97
C LEU A 223 -16.46 0.20 -14.38
N GLY A 224 -17.66 0.31 -14.94
CA GLY A 224 -18.24 1.60 -15.32
C GLY A 224 -18.46 2.52 -14.12
N GLU A 225 -19.01 2.01 -13.01
CA GLU A 225 -19.19 2.77 -11.77
C GLU A 225 -17.85 3.20 -11.18
N TYR A 226 -16.86 2.29 -11.14
CA TYR A 226 -15.52 2.60 -10.67
C TYR A 226 -14.86 3.72 -11.50
N LEU A 227 -14.94 3.65 -12.83
CA LEU A 227 -14.39 4.68 -13.72
C LEU A 227 -15.15 6.00 -13.60
N ASN A 228 -16.45 5.98 -13.46
CA ASN A 228 -17.25 7.19 -13.25
C ASN A 228 -16.87 7.88 -11.92
N LEU A 229 -16.68 7.13 -10.85
CA LEU A 229 -16.22 7.69 -9.57
C LEU A 229 -14.85 8.37 -9.70
N ILE A 230 -13.88 7.73 -10.36
CA ILE A 230 -12.57 8.34 -10.62
C ILE A 230 -12.71 9.63 -11.44
N LYS A 231 -13.52 9.58 -12.50
CA LYS A 231 -13.79 10.76 -13.36
C LYS A 231 -14.39 11.90 -12.55
N ASP A 232 -15.40 11.62 -11.73
CA ASP A 232 -16.05 12.61 -10.87
C ASP A 232 -15.07 13.18 -9.85
N TYR A 233 -14.29 12.35 -9.20
CA TYR A 233 -13.29 12.77 -8.21
C TYR A 233 -12.19 13.66 -8.81
N ILE A 234 -11.84 13.48 -10.09
CA ILE A 234 -10.85 14.32 -10.77
C ILE A 234 -11.46 15.63 -11.24
N ASN A 235 -12.69 15.60 -11.79
CA ASN A 235 -13.27 16.73 -12.53
C ASN A 235 -14.24 17.62 -11.73
N ILE A 236 -14.89 17.06 -10.70
CA ILE A 236 -15.79 17.85 -9.85
C ILE A 236 -14.97 18.56 -8.78
N PRO A 237 -15.01 19.92 -8.73
CA PRO A 237 -14.28 20.66 -7.73
C PRO A 237 -14.68 20.28 -6.30
N ASN A 238 -13.71 19.91 -5.49
CA ASN A 238 -13.91 19.70 -4.06
C ASN A 238 -13.83 21.04 -3.31
N LYS A 239 -14.76 21.29 -2.39
CA LYS A 239 -14.86 22.56 -1.66
C LYS A 239 -13.57 22.91 -0.93
N LYS A 240 -13.02 21.98 -0.17
CA LYS A 240 -11.79 22.16 0.64
C LYS A 240 -10.57 22.41 -0.26
N PHE A 241 -10.41 21.61 -1.32
CA PHE A 241 -9.25 21.73 -2.20
C PHE A 241 -9.36 22.88 -3.20
N SER A 242 -10.53 23.47 -3.39
CA SER A 242 -10.72 24.69 -4.17
C SER A 242 -10.18 25.94 -3.47
N GLU A 243 -9.92 25.88 -2.16
CA GLU A 243 -9.25 26.95 -1.42
C GLU A 243 -7.73 26.98 -1.69
N ILE A 244 -7.15 25.88 -2.20
CA ILE A 244 -5.76 25.81 -2.61
C ILE A 244 -5.65 26.32 -4.06
N SER A 245 -4.76 27.28 -4.30
CA SER A 245 -4.55 27.82 -5.64
C SER A 245 -4.17 26.74 -6.65
N LEU A 246 -4.66 26.88 -7.90
CA LEU A 246 -4.28 26.05 -9.04
C LEU A 246 -3.02 26.51 -9.75
N ASP A 247 -2.26 27.44 -9.16
CA ASP A 247 -0.97 27.80 -9.72
C ASP A 247 -0.01 26.60 -9.78
N LEU A 248 0.99 26.68 -10.65
CA LEU A 248 1.94 25.60 -10.96
C LEU A 248 2.83 25.18 -9.76
N LYS A 249 2.57 25.70 -8.57
CA LYS A 249 3.37 25.43 -7.36
C LYS A 249 2.57 24.79 -6.25
N LYS A 250 1.28 24.45 -6.48
CA LYS A 250 0.43 24.02 -5.38
C LYS A 250 -0.30 22.71 -5.58
N GLN A 251 -0.94 22.47 -6.70
CA GLN A 251 -1.67 21.21 -6.99
C GLN A 251 -1.98 21.07 -8.48
N VAL A 252 -2.27 19.83 -8.90
CA VAL A 252 -2.57 19.51 -10.30
C VAL A 252 -4.00 19.96 -10.70
N ASN A 253 -4.99 19.75 -9.86
CA ASN A 253 -6.38 20.19 -10.04
C ASN A 253 -7.02 20.42 -8.66
N ASN A 254 -8.30 20.80 -8.60
CA ASN A 254 -9.06 21.01 -7.37
C ASN A 254 -10.18 19.97 -7.14
N GLY A 255 -10.14 18.85 -7.85
CA GLY A 255 -11.04 17.71 -7.60
C GLY A 255 -10.70 17.00 -6.28
N THR A 256 -11.51 16.01 -5.92
CA THR A 256 -11.25 15.19 -4.71
C THR A 256 -9.93 14.44 -4.81
N ILE A 257 -9.53 14.03 -6.01
CA ILE A 257 -8.18 13.49 -6.29
C ILE A 257 -7.52 14.27 -7.44
N GLN A 258 -6.21 14.38 -7.42
CA GLN A 258 -5.45 15.04 -8.49
C GLN A 258 -5.24 14.15 -9.70
N MET A 259 -5.10 12.86 -9.45
CA MET A 259 -4.94 11.79 -10.45
C MET A 259 -5.28 10.44 -9.82
N GLU A 260 -5.38 9.40 -10.62
CA GLU A 260 -5.81 8.06 -10.20
C GLU A 260 -4.98 7.48 -9.05
N ASN A 261 -3.70 7.80 -9.01
CA ASN A 261 -2.79 7.31 -7.96
C ASN A 261 -3.12 7.85 -6.56
N GLU A 262 -3.84 8.96 -6.47
CA GLU A 262 -4.26 9.56 -5.19
C GLU A 262 -5.47 8.88 -4.56
N LEU A 263 -6.12 7.91 -5.25
CA LEU A 263 -7.25 7.20 -4.69
C LEU A 263 -6.81 6.30 -3.54
N TYR A 264 -7.29 6.58 -2.31
CA TYR A 264 -6.96 5.80 -1.11
C TYR A 264 -7.97 4.67 -0.94
N ASN A 265 -7.57 3.48 -1.32
CA ASN A 265 -8.34 2.26 -1.18
C ASN A 265 -7.43 1.07 -0.83
N HIS A 266 -8.01 0.01 -0.29
CA HIS A 266 -7.28 -1.15 0.22
C HIS A 266 -6.86 -2.13 -0.87
N ILE A 267 -7.62 -2.16 -1.96
CA ILE A 267 -7.37 -2.96 -3.16
C ILE A 267 -7.70 -2.10 -4.38
N ARG A 268 -6.92 -2.23 -5.44
CA ARG A 268 -7.07 -1.43 -6.65
C ARG A 268 -6.97 -2.29 -7.90
N PRO A 269 -7.99 -2.26 -8.79
CA PRO A 269 -7.86 -2.82 -10.12
C PRO A 269 -6.91 -1.98 -10.97
N LYS A 270 -6.04 -2.63 -11.71
CA LYS A 270 -5.00 -2.02 -12.54
C LYS A 270 -5.10 -2.53 -13.98
N GLY A 271 -4.88 -1.63 -14.94
CA GLY A 271 -4.63 -1.98 -16.34
C GLY A 271 -3.15 -2.29 -16.58
N LEU A 272 -2.79 -2.69 -17.79
CA LEU A 272 -1.39 -2.88 -18.18
C LEU A 272 -0.60 -1.59 -17.99
N PHE A 273 0.57 -1.73 -17.35
CA PHE A 273 1.44 -0.57 -17.16
C PHE A 273 1.85 0.04 -18.50
N SER A 274 1.60 1.33 -18.67
CA SER A 274 2.04 2.09 -19.84
C SER A 274 2.50 3.48 -19.42
N THR A 275 3.64 3.89 -19.93
CA THR A 275 4.13 5.27 -19.78
C THR A 275 3.43 6.27 -20.70
N LYS A 276 2.59 5.78 -21.64
CA LYS A 276 1.94 6.58 -22.70
C LYS A 276 0.49 6.91 -22.45
N ALA A 277 -0.19 6.17 -21.54
CA ALA A 277 -1.60 6.35 -21.26
C ALA A 277 -1.86 6.37 -19.74
N ARG A 278 -2.84 7.16 -19.33
CA ARG A 278 -3.31 7.19 -17.94
C ARG A 278 -3.98 5.89 -17.55
N GLN A 279 -3.91 5.51 -16.29
CA GLN A 279 -4.51 4.28 -15.75
C GLN A 279 -6.02 4.21 -16.03
N TYR A 280 -6.74 5.34 -15.92
CA TYR A 280 -8.14 5.45 -16.28
C TYR A 280 -8.41 5.00 -17.73
N ASN A 281 -7.62 5.51 -18.69
CA ASN A 281 -7.80 5.18 -20.09
C ASN A 281 -7.44 3.72 -20.39
N GLN A 282 -6.46 3.16 -19.70
CA GLN A 282 -6.10 1.74 -19.82
C GLN A 282 -7.24 0.84 -19.34
N LEU A 283 -7.76 1.10 -18.14
CA LEU A 283 -8.90 0.35 -17.59
C LEU A 283 -10.15 0.46 -18.49
N LYS A 284 -10.40 1.65 -19.04
CA LYS A 284 -11.55 1.90 -19.94
C LYS A 284 -11.44 1.14 -21.26
N ASN A 285 -10.24 1.07 -21.85
CA ASN A 285 -10.04 0.53 -23.17
C ASN A 285 -9.72 -0.98 -23.16
N ASP A 286 -8.92 -1.41 -22.18
CA ASP A 286 -8.33 -2.76 -22.15
C ASP A 286 -8.85 -3.61 -20.99
N GLY A 287 -9.58 -3.00 -20.04
CA GLY A 287 -10.09 -3.68 -18.85
C GLY A 287 -9.05 -3.85 -17.74
N ILE A 288 -9.34 -4.73 -16.79
CA ILE A 288 -8.47 -5.00 -15.62
C ILE A 288 -7.49 -6.11 -15.96
N GLU A 289 -6.19 -5.85 -15.72
CA GLU A 289 -5.12 -6.82 -15.97
C GLU A 289 -4.61 -7.50 -14.69
N TYR A 290 -4.59 -6.79 -13.58
CA TYR A 290 -4.16 -7.32 -12.29
C TYR A 290 -4.78 -6.53 -11.13
N LEU A 291 -4.60 -7.04 -9.93
CA LEU A 291 -5.01 -6.39 -8.69
C LEU A 291 -3.79 -5.98 -7.87
N GLU A 292 -3.89 -4.83 -7.21
CA GLU A 292 -2.91 -4.28 -6.29
C GLU A 292 -3.53 -4.21 -4.89
N ILE A 293 -3.11 -5.08 -3.97
CA ILE A 293 -3.48 -5.00 -2.55
C ILE A 293 -2.51 -4.04 -1.88
N ARG A 294 -3.02 -3.01 -1.21
CA ARG A 294 -2.24 -1.84 -0.79
C ARG A 294 -2.06 -1.70 0.71
N SER A 295 -2.89 -2.34 1.49
CA SER A 295 -3.00 -2.07 2.93
C SER A 295 -2.34 -3.13 3.80
N ILE A 296 -1.17 -3.61 3.37
CA ILE A 296 -0.35 -4.56 4.14
C ILE A 296 0.71 -3.78 4.90
N ASP A 297 0.77 -3.97 6.22
CA ASP A 297 1.78 -3.36 7.06
C ASP A 297 3.15 -4.04 6.88
N LEU A 298 4.20 -3.26 7.10
CA LEU A 298 5.54 -3.80 7.30
C LEU A 298 5.58 -4.52 8.65
N ASN A 299 5.96 -5.80 8.61
CA ASN A 299 6.12 -6.64 9.81
C ASN A 299 7.55 -6.51 10.35
N PRO A 300 7.79 -5.80 11.48
CA PRO A 300 9.11 -5.59 12.02
C PRO A 300 9.76 -6.85 12.62
N PHE A 301 8.99 -7.94 12.78
CA PHE A 301 9.52 -9.24 13.23
C PHE A 301 10.18 -10.04 12.11
N THR A 302 10.13 -9.56 10.87
CA THR A 302 10.76 -10.19 9.71
C THR A 302 11.89 -9.33 9.18
N ASP A 303 12.90 -9.96 8.59
CA ASP A 303 14.12 -9.27 8.10
C ASP A 303 13.83 -8.19 7.05
N ILE A 304 12.80 -8.40 6.23
CA ILE A 304 12.48 -7.53 5.08
C ILE A 304 11.06 -6.93 5.12
N GLY A 305 10.41 -6.96 6.29
CA GLY A 305 9.07 -6.38 6.46
C GLY A 305 7.91 -7.28 6.02
N ILE A 306 8.19 -8.44 5.45
CA ILE A 306 7.23 -9.47 5.06
C ILE A 306 7.93 -10.84 5.10
N SER A 307 7.21 -11.91 5.38
CA SER A 307 7.73 -13.28 5.27
C SER A 307 7.25 -13.97 3.99
N LYS A 308 7.90 -15.08 3.62
CA LYS A 308 7.40 -15.93 2.52
C LYS A 308 6.01 -16.45 2.84
N LEU A 309 5.74 -16.82 4.09
CA LEU A 309 4.43 -17.29 4.52
C LEU A 309 3.33 -16.23 4.35
N ASP A 310 3.66 -14.94 4.52
CA ASP A 310 2.71 -13.87 4.25
C ASP A 310 2.38 -13.76 2.74
N LEU A 311 3.37 -14.01 1.86
CA LEU A 311 3.12 -14.08 0.41
C LEU A 311 2.24 -15.27 0.03
N ASP A 312 2.48 -16.45 0.64
CA ASP A 312 1.67 -17.65 0.43
C ASP A 312 0.23 -17.43 0.92
N PHE A 313 0.08 -16.83 2.11
CA PHE A 313 -1.23 -16.47 2.66
C PHE A 313 -1.99 -15.50 1.74
N LEU A 314 -1.35 -14.46 1.25
CA LEU A 314 -1.98 -13.47 0.36
C LEU A 314 -2.41 -14.10 -0.97
N GLU A 315 -1.59 -14.98 -1.55
CA GLU A 315 -1.98 -15.73 -2.76
C GLU A 315 -3.20 -16.60 -2.51
N LEU A 316 -3.21 -17.35 -1.40
CA LEU A 316 -4.34 -18.19 -1.02
C LEU A 316 -5.60 -17.37 -0.72
N LEU A 317 -5.47 -16.25 0.01
CA LEU A 317 -6.56 -15.33 0.31
C LEU A 317 -7.22 -14.80 -0.98
N ILE A 318 -6.42 -14.36 -1.94
CA ILE A 318 -6.96 -13.86 -3.21
C ILE A 318 -7.58 -14.99 -4.04
N THR A 319 -7.02 -16.19 -3.97
CA THR A 319 -7.62 -17.38 -4.59
C THR A 319 -8.95 -17.73 -3.92
N PHE A 320 -9.03 -17.66 -2.60
CA PHE A 320 -10.27 -17.82 -1.84
C PHE A 320 -11.33 -16.79 -2.26
N CYS A 321 -10.94 -15.50 -2.36
CA CYS A 321 -11.83 -14.44 -2.85
C CYS A 321 -12.29 -14.67 -4.31
N ALA A 322 -11.43 -15.25 -5.15
CA ALA A 322 -11.75 -15.55 -6.55
C ALA A 322 -12.75 -16.70 -6.73
N LEU A 323 -12.74 -17.66 -5.81
CA LEU A 323 -13.58 -18.87 -5.86
C LEU A 323 -14.86 -18.77 -5.02
N SER A 324 -14.95 -17.72 -4.18
CA SER A 324 -16.14 -17.44 -3.38
C SER A 324 -17.18 -16.65 -4.19
N ASP A 325 -18.47 -16.89 -3.92
CA ASP A 325 -19.55 -16.08 -4.47
C ASP A 325 -19.34 -14.61 -4.11
N SER A 326 -19.58 -13.73 -5.09
CA SER A 326 -19.34 -12.30 -4.92
C SER A 326 -20.54 -11.48 -5.40
N PRO A 327 -21.65 -11.42 -4.65
CA PRO A 327 -22.77 -10.57 -4.98
C PRO A 327 -22.34 -9.09 -4.95
N PRO A 328 -23.08 -8.20 -5.67
CA PRO A 328 -22.90 -6.77 -5.56
C PRO A 328 -23.01 -6.29 -4.11
N ILE A 329 -22.23 -5.27 -3.76
CA ILE A 329 -22.32 -4.56 -2.47
C ILE A 329 -23.36 -3.44 -2.64
N ASP A 330 -24.42 -3.47 -1.87
CA ASP A 330 -25.40 -2.38 -1.81
C ASP A 330 -24.97 -1.28 -0.81
N ASP A 331 -25.76 -0.22 -0.70
CA ASP A 331 -25.45 0.93 0.14
C ASP A 331 -25.42 0.58 1.64
N GLU A 332 -26.26 -0.35 2.09
CA GLU A 332 -26.32 -0.78 3.49
C GLU A 332 -25.07 -1.63 3.83
N GLU A 333 -24.74 -2.60 3.00
CA GLU A 333 -23.53 -3.40 3.15
C GLU A 333 -22.26 -2.53 3.05
N ALA A 334 -22.23 -1.52 2.18
CA ALA A 334 -21.12 -0.59 2.05
C ALA A 334 -20.80 0.13 3.38
N ILE A 335 -21.84 0.57 4.10
CA ILE A 335 -21.70 1.19 5.43
C ILE A 335 -21.13 0.18 6.44
N VAL A 336 -21.64 -1.05 6.43
CA VAL A 336 -21.16 -2.12 7.33
C VAL A 336 -19.70 -2.46 7.07
N VAL A 337 -19.32 -2.68 5.81
CA VAL A 337 -17.94 -3.01 5.42
C VAL A 337 -16.98 -1.90 5.85
N LYS A 338 -17.33 -0.64 5.57
CA LYS A 338 -16.54 0.52 5.96
C LYS A 338 -16.35 0.59 7.48
N GLU A 339 -17.43 0.44 8.25
CA GLU A 339 -17.37 0.46 9.71
C GLU A 339 -16.56 -0.72 10.27
N ASN A 340 -16.69 -1.90 9.70
CA ASN A 340 -15.92 -3.08 10.11
C ASN A 340 -14.41 -2.91 9.84
N ILE A 341 -14.02 -2.32 8.72
CA ILE A 341 -12.62 -1.97 8.46
C ILE A 341 -12.10 -0.97 9.49
N ARG A 342 -12.89 0.06 9.81
CA ARG A 342 -12.55 1.03 10.85
C ARG A 342 -12.37 0.35 12.21
N ARG A 343 -13.32 -0.47 12.65
CA ARG A 343 -13.25 -1.21 13.92
C ARG A 343 -12.01 -2.10 13.96
N ALA A 344 -11.77 -2.87 12.90
CA ALA A 344 -10.62 -3.76 12.83
C ALA A 344 -9.28 -3.01 12.87
N SER A 345 -9.15 -1.87 12.19
CA SER A 345 -7.92 -1.09 12.21
C SER A 345 -7.67 -0.41 13.57
N GLU A 346 -8.71 0.10 14.23
CA GLU A 346 -8.60 0.90 15.45
C GLU A 346 -8.70 0.07 16.75
N ALA A 347 -9.37 -1.10 16.71
CA ALA A 347 -9.61 -1.96 17.88
C ALA A 347 -9.60 -3.47 17.55
N GLY A 348 -9.01 -3.89 16.45
CA GLY A 348 -9.13 -5.24 15.90
C GLY A 348 -8.45 -6.35 16.69
N GLN A 349 -7.83 -6.04 17.83
CA GLN A 349 -7.32 -7.10 18.71
C GLN A 349 -8.44 -7.84 19.42
N ASP A 350 -9.57 -7.18 19.71
CA ASP A 350 -10.70 -7.77 20.45
C ASP A 350 -12.08 -7.13 20.14
N CYS A 351 -12.27 -6.54 18.96
CA CYS A 351 -13.54 -5.90 18.62
C CYS A 351 -14.59 -6.91 18.12
N SER A 352 -15.85 -6.46 18.11
CA SER A 352 -16.93 -7.11 17.38
C SER A 352 -17.15 -6.42 16.03
N LEU A 353 -17.48 -7.21 15.01
CA LEU A 353 -17.85 -6.76 13.68
C LEU A 353 -19.37 -6.89 13.49
N ILE A 354 -19.93 -5.97 12.72
CA ILE A 354 -21.35 -5.97 12.36
C ILE A 354 -21.58 -7.06 11.31
N ASN A 355 -22.57 -7.92 11.53
CA ASN A 355 -22.95 -8.95 10.56
C ASN A 355 -23.66 -8.29 9.37
N SER A 356 -23.25 -8.63 8.15
CA SER A 356 -23.83 -8.07 6.92
C SER A 356 -24.99 -8.88 6.35
N SER A 357 -25.42 -9.99 7.01
CA SER A 357 -26.54 -10.79 6.52
C SER A 357 -27.88 -10.18 6.92
N LEU A 358 -28.84 -10.18 6.00
CA LEU A 358 -30.23 -9.77 6.26
C LEU A 358 -30.92 -10.65 7.33
N GLU A 359 -30.41 -11.84 7.59
CA GLU A 359 -30.95 -12.79 8.55
C GLU A 359 -30.39 -12.63 9.97
N ASP A 360 -29.23 -11.99 10.12
CA ASP A 360 -28.56 -11.76 11.41
C ASP A 360 -28.02 -10.33 11.49
N SER A 361 -28.81 -9.45 12.11
CA SER A 361 -28.45 -8.04 12.36
C SER A 361 -27.55 -7.85 13.59
N GLY A 362 -26.93 -8.91 14.10
CA GLY A 362 -26.09 -8.89 15.29
C GLY A 362 -24.64 -8.46 15.03
N GLU A 363 -23.83 -8.68 16.02
CA GLU A 363 -22.37 -8.52 15.97
C GLU A 363 -21.69 -9.84 16.33
N SER A 364 -20.57 -10.13 15.65
CA SER A 364 -19.76 -11.31 15.91
C SER A 364 -18.34 -10.93 16.29
N SER A 365 -17.70 -11.73 17.14
CA SER A 365 -16.30 -11.55 17.49
C SER A 365 -15.41 -11.61 16.24
N ILE A 366 -14.52 -10.64 16.10
CA ILE A 366 -13.54 -10.65 15.02
C ILE A 366 -12.65 -11.89 15.06
N GLN A 367 -12.37 -12.42 16.28
CA GLN A 367 -11.58 -13.63 16.47
C GLN A 367 -12.28 -14.86 15.92
N ASP A 368 -13.59 -15.03 16.20
CA ASP A 368 -14.36 -16.17 15.74
C ASP A 368 -14.56 -16.14 14.22
N LEU A 369 -14.86 -14.95 13.66
CA LEU A 369 -14.98 -14.78 12.21
C LEU A 369 -13.64 -15.04 11.50
N THR A 370 -12.53 -14.66 12.10
CA THR A 370 -11.19 -14.91 11.54
C THR A 370 -10.88 -16.41 11.59
N LEU A 371 -11.21 -17.10 12.68
CA LEU A 371 -11.07 -18.56 12.77
C LEU A 371 -11.86 -19.26 11.66
N GLN A 372 -13.12 -18.92 11.50
CA GLN A 372 -13.97 -19.48 10.45
C GLN A 372 -13.40 -19.23 9.03
N MET A 373 -12.89 -18.03 8.78
CA MET A 373 -12.22 -17.72 7.49
C MET A 373 -11.00 -18.60 7.27
N LEU A 374 -10.15 -18.79 8.29
CA LEU A 374 -8.95 -19.63 8.19
C LEU A 374 -9.30 -21.09 7.95
N GLU A 375 -10.33 -21.62 8.61
CA GLU A 375 -10.85 -22.99 8.39
C GLU A 375 -11.33 -23.17 6.93
N ASN A 376 -12.15 -22.24 6.43
CA ASN A 376 -12.62 -22.28 5.04
C ASN A 376 -11.46 -22.17 4.03
N MET A 377 -10.46 -21.36 4.30
CA MET A 377 -9.27 -21.23 3.45
C MET A 377 -8.43 -22.53 3.48
N LYS A 378 -8.33 -23.20 4.63
CA LYS A 378 -7.63 -24.47 4.76
C LYS A 378 -8.32 -25.58 3.96
N ASP A 379 -9.63 -25.70 4.09
CA ASP A 379 -10.41 -26.66 3.30
C ASP A 379 -10.25 -26.42 1.79
N LEU A 380 -10.22 -25.15 1.38
CA LEU A 380 -9.95 -24.80 -0.01
C LEU A 380 -8.54 -25.23 -0.44
N ALA A 381 -7.51 -24.92 0.35
CA ALA A 381 -6.14 -25.28 0.04
C ALA A 381 -5.96 -26.80 -0.11
N GLU A 382 -6.59 -27.60 0.78
CA GLU A 382 -6.62 -29.05 0.69
C GLU A 382 -7.32 -29.53 -0.59
N SER A 383 -8.46 -28.93 -0.94
CA SER A 383 -9.20 -29.26 -2.17
C SER A 383 -8.43 -28.92 -3.45
N LEU A 384 -7.59 -27.91 -3.42
CA LEU A 384 -6.70 -27.52 -4.52
C LEU A 384 -5.41 -28.34 -4.58
N GLY A 385 -5.21 -29.25 -3.63
CA GLY A 385 -4.05 -30.13 -3.59
C GLY A 385 -2.76 -29.45 -3.12
N TRP A 386 -2.85 -28.43 -2.28
CA TRP A 386 -1.68 -27.85 -1.62
C TRP A 386 -1.01 -28.91 -0.75
N ASP A 387 0.33 -28.94 -0.76
CA ASP A 387 1.07 -29.93 0.01
C ASP A 387 1.08 -29.61 1.53
N ALA A 388 1.46 -30.60 2.34
CA ALA A 388 1.49 -30.45 3.80
C ALA A 388 2.38 -29.28 4.26
N SER A 389 3.49 -29.04 3.58
CA SER A 389 4.41 -27.94 3.93
C SER A 389 3.79 -26.56 3.65
N SER A 390 2.95 -26.49 2.63
CA SER A 390 2.17 -25.27 2.35
C SER A 390 1.05 -25.05 3.36
N LEU A 391 0.55 -26.12 3.99
CA LEU A 391 -0.50 -26.03 5.01
C LEU A 391 0.03 -25.61 6.40
N ASP A 392 1.32 -25.72 6.66
CA ASP A 392 1.95 -25.27 7.92
C ASP A 392 1.70 -23.78 8.20
N LEU A 393 1.40 -22.99 7.16
CA LEU A 393 1.02 -21.59 7.35
C LEU A 393 -0.18 -21.42 8.27
N PHE A 394 -1.13 -22.36 8.28
CA PHE A 394 -2.36 -22.24 9.08
C PHE A 394 -2.07 -22.27 10.58
N ASP A 395 -1.10 -23.06 11.04
CA ASP A 395 -0.71 -23.08 12.45
C ASP A 395 -0.20 -21.70 12.90
N ILE A 396 0.58 -21.01 12.07
CA ILE A 396 1.07 -19.66 12.35
C ILE A 396 -0.08 -18.64 12.33
N TYR A 397 -1.00 -18.76 11.37
CA TYR A 397 -2.12 -17.83 11.28
C TYR A 397 -3.18 -18.06 12.36
N LEU A 398 -3.38 -19.30 12.83
CA LEU A 398 -4.17 -19.59 14.02
C LEU A 398 -3.55 -18.95 15.27
N GLN A 399 -2.24 -19.06 15.47
CA GLN A 399 -1.53 -18.36 16.55
C GLN A 399 -1.67 -16.84 16.44
N ARG A 400 -1.61 -16.27 15.24
CA ARG A 400 -1.86 -14.84 15.01
C ARG A 400 -3.31 -14.45 15.28
N ASN A 401 -4.26 -15.34 15.09
CA ASN A 401 -5.65 -15.11 15.49
C ASN A 401 -5.83 -15.11 17.01
N GLU A 402 -5.10 -15.94 17.74
CA GLU A 402 -5.09 -15.93 19.21
C GLU A 402 -4.33 -14.69 19.76
N THR A 403 -3.15 -14.44 19.21
CA THR A 403 -2.30 -13.29 19.60
C THR A 403 -1.86 -12.53 18.34
N PRO A 404 -2.63 -11.50 17.91
CA PRO A 404 -2.33 -10.69 16.75
C PRO A 404 -0.91 -10.11 16.76
N LEU A 405 -0.31 -9.92 15.57
CA LEU A 405 1.03 -9.31 15.46
C LEU A 405 1.11 -7.95 16.15
N SER A 406 0.04 -7.18 16.11
CA SER A 406 -0.06 -5.90 16.83
C SER A 406 0.02 -6.07 18.35
N THR A 407 -0.59 -7.11 18.91
CA THR A 407 -0.48 -7.46 20.33
C THR A 407 0.94 -7.89 20.67
N GLN A 408 1.53 -8.79 19.88
CA GLN A 408 2.91 -9.23 20.04
C GLN A 408 3.89 -8.05 20.04
N LEU A 409 3.67 -7.05 19.15
CA LEU A 409 4.52 -5.86 19.10
C LEU A 409 4.41 -5.03 20.41
N ILE A 410 3.21 -4.82 20.93
CA ILE A 410 3.01 -4.07 22.17
C ILE A 410 3.68 -4.81 23.34
N GLU A 411 3.52 -6.14 23.43
CA GLU A 411 4.15 -6.98 24.46
C GLU A 411 5.68 -6.94 24.36
N GLU A 412 6.24 -7.07 23.15
CA GLU A 412 7.71 -7.03 22.94
C GLU A 412 8.31 -5.64 23.22
N LEU A 413 7.56 -4.58 22.96
CA LEU A 413 7.97 -3.23 23.35
C LEU A 413 8.12 -3.14 24.88
N GLY A 414 7.15 -3.61 25.65
CA GLY A 414 7.19 -3.53 27.12
C GLY A 414 7.59 -2.12 27.57
N ASN A 415 8.77 -1.99 28.21
CA ASN A 415 9.33 -0.71 28.63
C ASN A 415 10.31 -0.08 27.62
N LYS A 416 10.54 -0.70 26.45
CA LYS A 416 11.43 -0.18 25.40
C LYS A 416 10.72 0.90 24.61
N SER A 417 11.45 1.90 24.11
CA SER A 417 10.87 2.84 23.16
C SER A 417 10.67 2.19 21.79
N LEU A 418 9.64 2.62 21.07
CA LEU A 418 9.41 2.20 19.67
C LEU A 418 10.65 2.42 18.80
N LEU A 419 11.32 3.57 18.97
CA LEU A 419 12.50 3.90 18.15
C LEU A 419 13.64 2.90 18.39
N GLU A 420 13.95 2.59 19.67
CA GLU A 420 15.01 1.63 20.01
C GLU A 420 14.69 0.23 19.44
N PHE A 421 13.44 -0.21 19.58
CA PHE A 421 13.02 -1.51 19.06
C PHE A 421 13.16 -1.57 17.53
N ILE A 422 12.60 -0.61 16.78
CA ILE A 422 12.65 -0.65 15.31
C ILE A 422 14.05 -0.40 14.79
N ILE A 423 14.88 0.46 15.42
CA ILE A 423 16.29 0.59 15.06
C ILE A 423 17.00 -0.76 15.15
N LYS A 424 16.79 -1.51 16.25
CA LYS A 424 17.36 -2.83 16.42
C LYS A 424 16.91 -3.79 15.31
N GLN A 425 15.61 -3.82 15.00
CA GLN A 425 15.07 -4.66 13.93
C GLN A 425 15.61 -4.26 12.55
N SER A 426 15.85 -2.99 12.31
CA SER A 426 16.38 -2.47 11.04
C SER A 426 17.89 -2.68 10.86
N GLN A 427 18.61 -3.11 11.88
CA GLN A 427 20.07 -3.34 11.84
C GLN A 427 20.45 -4.79 11.47
N HIS A 428 19.51 -5.72 11.37
CA HIS A 428 19.79 -7.16 11.33
C HIS A 428 20.08 -7.76 9.96
N THR A 429 20.06 -7.00 8.89
CA THR A 429 20.23 -7.57 7.54
C THR A 429 21.66 -7.48 7.02
N ASN A 430 22.56 -8.30 7.56
CA ASN A 430 23.88 -8.57 6.95
C ASN A 430 23.79 -9.64 5.82
N LYS A 431 22.72 -9.63 5.02
CA LYS A 431 22.55 -10.64 3.95
C LYS A 431 23.54 -10.39 2.81
N LYS A 432 24.22 -11.46 2.40
CA LYS A 432 25.01 -11.44 1.16
C LYS A 432 24.05 -11.38 -0.03
N ILE A 433 24.35 -10.50 -0.96
CA ILE A 433 23.61 -10.40 -2.22
C ILE A 433 24.22 -11.40 -3.20
N ASP A 434 23.37 -12.13 -3.91
CA ASP A 434 23.82 -12.92 -5.05
C ASP A 434 24.54 -12.03 -6.09
N PRO A 435 25.75 -12.41 -6.56
CA PRO A 435 26.50 -11.57 -7.50
C PRO A 435 25.76 -11.25 -8.81
N GLY A 436 24.91 -12.17 -9.29
CA GLY A 436 24.11 -11.97 -10.47
C GLY A 436 23.01 -10.93 -10.25
N LEU A 437 22.32 -11.00 -9.11
CA LEU A 437 21.33 -10.00 -8.71
C LEU A 437 21.98 -8.62 -8.53
N LYS A 438 23.14 -8.56 -7.86
CA LYS A 438 23.87 -7.30 -7.69
C LYS A 438 24.20 -6.67 -9.04
N SER A 439 24.74 -7.45 -9.97
CA SER A 439 25.05 -6.96 -11.32
C SER A 439 23.81 -6.45 -12.05
N LYS A 440 22.66 -7.12 -11.89
CA LYS A 440 21.38 -6.69 -12.47
C LYS A 440 20.94 -5.33 -11.90
N PHE A 441 21.06 -5.11 -10.59
CA PHE A 441 20.68 -3.85 -9.94
C PHE A 441 21.63 -2.71 -10.33
N ASP A 442 22.93 -2.95 -10.38
CA ASP A 442 23.94 -1.99 -10.83
C ASP A 442 23.70 -1.58 -12.30
N LEU A 443 23.32 -2.55 -13.16
CA LEU A 443 22.99 -2.28 -14.57
C LEU A 443 21.76 -1.38 -14.68
N GLU A 444 20.68 -1.66 -13.95
CA GLU A 444 19.46 -0.85 -13.97
C GLU A 444 19.72 0.57 -13.46
N SER A 445 20.57 0.73 -12.42
CA SER A 445 21.02 2.04 -11.97
C SER A 445 21.68 2.84 -13.11
N ASN A 446 22.60 2.23 -13.85
CA ASN A 446 23.26 2.86 -15.00
C ASN A 446 22.29 3.17 -16.14
N GLU A 447 21.37 2.26 -16.46
CA GLU A 447 20.35 2.47 -17.48
C GLU A 447 19.36 3.59 -17.12
N SER A 448 19.06 3.78 -15.84
CA SER A 448 18.20 4.86 -15.37
C SER A 448 18.72 6.24 -15.74
N HIS A 449 20.05 6.44 -15.73
CA HIS A 449 20.68 7.69 -16.18
C HIS A 449 20.49 7.92 -17.68
N LYS A 450 20.61 6.88 -18.50
CA LYS A 450 20.39 6.97 -19.96
C LYS A 450 18.93 7.32 -20.26
N LYS A 451 17.98 6.62 -19.61
CA LYS A 451 16.53 6.90 -19.73
C LYS A 451 16.21 8.35 -19.33
N TYR A 452 16.81 8.84 -18.26
CA TYR A 452 16.66 10.22 -17.82
C TYR A 452 17.14 11.22 -18.87
N LEU A 453 18.34 11.03 -19.45
CA LEU A 453 18.90 11.92 -20.46
C LEU A 453 18.07 11.94 -21.75
N ILE A 454 17.51 10.80 -22.16
CA ILE A 454 16.60 10.72 -23.31
C ILE A 454 15.32 11.51 -23.02
N ASN A 455 14.72 11.32 -21.85
CA ASN A 455 13.47 11.98 -21.48
C ASN A 455 13.62 13.51 -21.43
N GLN A 456 14.80 14.03 -21.04
CA GLN A 456 15.07 15.47 -21.04
C GLN A 456 15.08 16.11 -22.42
N LYS A 457 15.21 15.33 -23.50
CA LYS A 457 15.26 15.79 -24.90
C LYS A 457 13.91 15.76 -25.61
N GLU A 458 12.88 15.15 -25.00
CA GLU A 458 11.60 14.85 -25.68
C GLU A 458 10.50 15.91 -25.44
N ASP A 459 10.75 16.96 -24.64
CA ASP A 459 9.74 17.97 -24.35
C ASP A 459 9.66 19.03 -25.45
N ASN A 460 8.65 18.90 -26.30
CA ASN A 460 8.38 19.84 -27.42
C ASN A 460 7.33 20.91 -27.08
N ILE A 461 6.70 20.84 -25.89
CA ILE A 461 5.67 21.78 -25.43
C ILE A 461 6.02 22.32 -24.05
N ASP A 462 5.58 23.55 -23.73
CA ASP A 462 5.74 24.11 -22.41
C ASP A 462 4.89 23.35 -21.37
N PHE A 463 5.26 23.52 -20.09
CA PHE A 463 4.61 22.75 -19.01
C PHE A 463 3.14 23.14 -18.80
N GLU A 464 2.77 24.38 -19.05
CA GLU A 464 1.40 24.86 -18.86
C GLU A 464 0.47 24.22 -19.89
N SER A 465 0.84 24.23 -21.16
CA SER A 465 0.13 23.53 -22.25
C SER A 465 0.07 22.01 -22.01
N PHE A 466 1.15 21.40 -21.52
CA PHE A 466 1.17 19.99 -21.14
C PHE A 466 0.17 19.69 -20.01
N LEU A 467 0.13 20.51 -18.97
CA LEU A 467 -0.75 20.34 -17.83
C LEU A 467 -2.24 20.50 -18.20
N GLU A 468 -2.54 21.45 -19.08
CA GLU A 468 -3.91 21.60 -19.63
C GLU A 468 -4.34 20.38 -20.42
N GLY A 469 -3.46 19.84 -21.28
CA GLY A 469 -3.70 18.59 -21.99
C GLY A 469 -3.96 17.43 -21.02
N PHE A 470 -3.11 17.27 -20.00
CA PHE A 470 -3.25 16.23 -18.98
C PHE A 470 -4.60 16.34 -18.22
N ARG A 471 -5.02 17.55 -17.83
CA ARG A 471 -6.32 17.78 -17.18
C ARG A 471 -7.48 17.45 -18.11
N GLY A 472 -7.30 17.61 -19.41
CA GLY A 472 -8.31 17.34 -20.44
C GLY A 472 -8.49 15.87 -20.81
N GLU A 473 -7.57 14.97 -20.47
CA GLU A 473 -7.59 13.56 -20.90
C GLU A 473 -8.76 12.74 -20.29
N ILE A 474 -9.25 13.13 -19.11
CA ILE A 474 -10.37 12.44 -18.43
C ILE A 474 -11.53 13.44 -18.31
N LYS A 475 -12.28 13.60 -19.38
CA LYS A 475 -13.50 14.44 -19.42
C LYS A 475 -14.74 13.65 -19.77
#